data_5eddd47054c7b5f40b30fa67739e6695
#
_entry.id   5eddd47054c7b5f40b30fa67739e6695
#
_cell.length_a   1.000
_cell.length_b   1.000
_cell.length_c   1.000
_cell.angle_alpha   90.00
_cell.angle_beta   90.00
_cell.angle_gamma   90.00
#
_symmetry.space_group_name_H-M   'P 1'
#
loop_
_entity.id
_entity.type
_entity.pdbx_description
1 polymer ?
#
loop_
_entity_poly.entity_id
_entity_poly.type
_entity_poly.pdbx_seq_one_letter_code
_entity_poly.pdbx_strand_id
1 'polypeptide(L)'
;YWQMCGLGPMAGQAHHFRQYAPKKINYAVKRYTDEVNRLYGVMNKQLRKYEYLAGRYSIADMACWGWVKPWKNQGQKISDFPYLEKWLEKVGNRPAVKKGFALGKELRKQSLADNTKEAKKAKSILFNQRAR
;
A
#
# COMPACT_ATOMS: atom_id res chain seq x y z
N TYR A 1 14.76 -5.20 4.48
CA TYR A 1 13.95 -6.40 4.82
C TYR A 1 12.59 -6.02 5.41
N TRP A 2 12.49 -5.01 6.28
CA TRP A 2 11.25 -4.67 6.99
C TRP A 2 10.05 -4.41 6.04
N GLN A 3 10.28 -3.71 4.93
CA GLN A 3 9.25 -3.47 3.92
C GLN A 3 8.80 -4.79 3.26
N MET A 4 9.76 -5.63 2.83
CA MET A 4 9.49 -6.86 2.09
C MET A 4 8.85 -7.95 2.97
N CYS A 5 9.24 -8.03 4.25
CA CYS A 5 8.74 -9.04 5.18
C CYS A 5 7.53 -8.59 6.01
N GLY A 6 7.30 -7.29 6.11
CA GLY A 6 6.25 -6.71 6.95
C GLY A 6 5.26 -5.84 6.18
N LEU A 7 5.66 -4.61 5.87
CA LEU A 7 4.73 -3.60 5.32
C LEU A 7 4.03 -4.07 4.04
N GLY A 8 4.78 -4.54 3.05
CA GLY A 8 4.23 -4.97 1.76
C GLY A 8 3.21 -6.09 1.91
N PRO A 9 3.58 -7.24 2.51
CA PRO A 9 2.66 -8.36 2.72
C PRO A 9 1.43 -7.98 3.53
N MET A 10 1.57 -7.28 4.65
CA MET A 10 0.42 -6.96 5.53
C MET A 10 -0.50 -5.92 4.90
N ALA A 11 0.05 -4.88 4.27
CA ALA A 11 -0.72 -3.88 3.52
C ALA A 11 -1.45 -4.52 2.32
N GLY A 12 -0.81 -5.48 1.65
CA GLY A 12 -1.42 -6.27 0.58
C GLY A 12 -2.62 -7.08 1.07
N GLN A 13 -2.50 -7.77 2.20
CA GLN A 13 -3.60 -8.53 2.80
C GLN A 13 -4.73 -7.61 3.29
N ALA A 14 -4.41 -6.48 3.95
CA ALA A 14 -5.43 -5.51 4.34
C ALA A 14 -6.21 -5.00 3.11
N HIS A 15 -5.50 -4.65 2.03
CA HIS A 15 -6.12 -4.22 0.78
C HIS A 15 -7.00 -5.33 0.17
N HIS A 16 -6.48 -6.58 0.12
CA HIS A 16 -7.22 -7.73 -0.43
C HIS A 16 -8.53 -7.98 0.31
N PHE A 17 -8.49 -8.14 1.63
CA PHE A 17 -9.68 -8.46 2.42
C PHE A 17 -10.70 -7.32 2.48
N ARG A 18 -10.27 -6.08 2.27
CA ARG A 18 -11.16 -4.91 2.22
C ARG A 18 -11.77 -4.65 0.85
N GLN A 19 -11.03 -4.95 -0.24
CA GLN A 19 -11.42 -4.53 -1.60
C GLN A 19 -11.77 -5.68 -2.53
N TYR A 20 -11.15 -6.85 -2.37
CA TYR A 20 -11.19 -7.90 -3.40
C TYR A 20 -11.74 -9.25 -2.93
N ALA A 21 -11.69 -9.55 -1.65
CA ALA A 21 -12.13 -10.84 -1.12
C ALA A 21 -13.60 -11.11 -1.51
N PRO A 22 -13.93 -12.31 -2.01
CA PRO A 22 -15.28 -12.63 -2.48
C PRO A 22 -16.30 -12.69 -1.35
N LYS A 23 -15.84 -12.91 -0.13
CA LYS A 23 -16.63 -12.89 1.10
C LYS A 23 -15.99 -11.96 2.12
N LYS A 24 -16.78 -11.17 2.82
CA LYS A 24 -16.30 -10.34 3.92
C LYS A 24 -15.97 -11.21 5.12
N ILE A 25 -14.70 -11.27 5.50
CA ILE A 25 -14.20 -11.99 6.68
C ILE A 25 -13.79 -10.93 7.70
N ASN A 26 -14.69 -10.59 8.62
CA ASN A 26 -14.49 -9.47 9.56
C ASN A 26 -13.22 -9.64 10.39
N TYR A 27 -12.90 -10.85 10.82
CA TYR A 27 -11.66 -11.14 11.56
C TYR A 27 -10.42 -10.80 10.73
N ALA A 28 -10.36 -11.23 9.47
CA ALA A 28 -9.22 -10.96 8.60
C ALA A 28 -9.10 -9.45 8.30
N VAL A 29 -10.22 -8.79 8.00
CA VAL A 29 -10.26 -7.33 7.81
C VAL A 29 -9.68 -6.62 9.03
N LYS A 30 -10.17 -6.94 10.23
CA LYS A 30 -9.68 -6.33 11.47
C LYS A 30 -8.20 -6.63 11.69
N ARG A 31 -7.82 -7.89 11.63
CA ARG A 31 -6.44 -8.37 11.91
C ARG A 31 -5.41 -7.66 11.05
N TYR A 32 -5.64 -7.60 9.74
CA TYR A 32 -4.69 -6.96 8.82
C TYR A 32 -4.74 -5.43 8.86
N THR A 33 -5.91 -4.84 9.08
CA THR A 33 -6.02 -3.38 9.27
C THR A 33 -5.24 -2.93 10.50
N ASP A 34 -5.37 -3.64 11.62
CA ASP A 34 -4.67 -3.34 12.88
C ASP A 34 -3.15 -3.51 12.72
N GLU A 35 -2.72 -4.55 12.01
CA GLU A 35 -1.28 -4.77 11.77
C GLU A 35 -0.68 -3.68 10.87
N VAL A 36 -1.38 -3.25 9.83
CA VAL A 36 -0.94 -2.12 9.00
C VAL A 36 -0.87 -0.84 9.82
N ASN A 37 -1.83 -0.61 10.71
CA ASN A 37 -1.82 0.52 11.64
C ASN A 37 -0.56 0.51 12.51
N ARG A 38 -0.23 -0.63 13.10
CA ARG A 38 1.00 -0.83 13.88
C ARG A 38 2.26 -0.52 13.05
N LEU A 39 2.32 -1.00 11.82
CA LEU A 39 3.46 -0.79 10.92
C LEU A 39 3.58 0.70 10.52
N TYR A 40 2.47 1.39 10.30
CA TYR A 40 2.46 2.85 10.09
C TYR A 40 2.98 3.60 11.32
N GLY A 41 2.64 3.14 12.52
CA GLY A 41 3.20 3.66 13.77
C GLY A 41 4.72 3.51 13.87
N VAL A 42 5.28 2.37 13.41
CA VAL A 42 6.74 2.16 13.33
C VAL A 42 7.38 3.16 12.37
N MET A 43 6.82 3.33 11.16
CA MET A 43 7.30 4.34 10.20
C MET A 43 7.23 5.75 10.77
N ASN A 44 6.10 6.10 11.39
CA ASN A 44 5.90 7.43 11.97
C ASN A 44 6.94 7.75 13.08
N LYS A 45 7.28 6.77 13.92
CA LYS A 45 8.35 6.91 14.94
C LYS A 45 9.73 7.10 14.30
N GLN A 46 10.04 6.37 13.24
CA GLN A 46 11.29 6.51 12.49
C GLN A 46 11.39 7.90 11.84
N LEU A 47 10.33 8.32 11.16
CA LEU A 47 10.26 9.59 10.45
C LEU A 47 10.15 10.83 11.39
N ARG A 48 9.85 10.63 12.67
CA ARG A 48 9.99 11.66 13.68
C ARG A 48 11.46 12.05 13.91
N LYS A 49 12.38 11.08 13.75
CA LYS A 49 13.82 11.27 14.00
C LYS A 49 14.60 11.62 12.74
N TYR A 50 14.14 11.15 11.60
CA TYR A 50 14.84 11.27 10.33
C TYR A 50 13.93 11.76 9.23
N GLU A 51 14.51 12.48 8.28
CA GLU A 51 13.79 13.02 7.13
C GLU A 51 13.27 11.92 6.17
N TYR A 52 14.00 10.82 6.08
CA TYR A 52 13.69 9.63 5.27
C TYR A 52 13.92 8.35 6.09
N LEU A 53 13.36 7.23 5.63
CA LEU A 53 13.37 5.97 6.38
C LEU A 53 14.77 5.48 6.78
N ALA A 54 15.78 5.70 5.91
CA ALA A 54 17.18 5.35 6.18
C ALA A 54 18.06 6.59 6.40
N GLY A 55 17.50 7.68 6.92
CA GLY A 55 18.19 8.95 7.16
C GLY A 55 18.19 9.86 5.94
N ARG A 56 18.63 9.38 4.78
CA ARG A 56 18.57 10.06 3.48
C ARG A 56 17.72 9.26 2.49
N TYR A 57 17.24 9.94 1.44
CA TYR A 57 16.41 9.30 0.39
C TYR A 57 17.10 8.09 -0.22
N SER A 58 16.41 6.95 -0.24
CA SER A 58 16.96 5.68 -0.65
C SER A 58 15.90 4.74 -1.23
N ILE A 59 16.32 3.55 -1.63
CA ILE A 59 15.41 2.47 -2.06
C ILE A 59 14.39 2.09 -0.99
N ALA A 60 14.66 2.35 0.30
CA ALA A 60 13.68 2.12 1.37
C ALA A 60 12.44 2.99 1.20
N ASP A 61 12.64 4.28 0.86
CA ASP A 61 11.55 5.21 0.61
C ASP A 61 10.78 4.85 -0.67
N MET A 62 11.51 4.48 -1.73
CA MET A 62 10.91 4.06 -3.00
C MET A 62 10.02 2.83 -2.82
N ALA A 63 10.51 1.81 -2.12
CA ALA A 63 9.80 0.57 -1.89
C ALA A 63 8.59 0.75 -0.96
N CYS A 64 8.68 1.61 0.07
CA CYS A 64 7.60 1.83 1.02
C CYS A 64 6.52 2.78 0.49
N TRP A 65 6.88 3.77 -0.32
CA TRP A 65 5.93 4.81 -0.75
C TRP A 65 4.73 4.25 -1.50
N GLY A 66 4.96 3.32 -2.42
CA GLY A 66 3.89 2.68 -3.20
C GLY A 66 2.90 1.90 -2.33
N TRP A 67 3.36 1.36 -1.19
CA TRP A 67 2.52 0.64 -0.23
C TRP A 67 1.75 1.57 0.71
N VAL A 68 2.30 2.73 1.06
CA VAL A 68 1.61 3.72 1.90
C VAL A 68 0.63 4.57 1.10
N LYS A 69 0.91 4.85 -0.18
CA LYS A 69 0.06 5.70 -1.03
C LYS A 69 -1.42 5.31 -1.03
N PRO A 70 -1.82 4.02 -1.11
CA PRO A 70 -3.21 3.60 -1.06
C PRO A 70 -3.75 3.40 0.37
N TRP A 71 -3.30 4.16 1.35
CA TRP A 71 -3.65 4.02 2.76
C TRP A 71 -5.16 3.93 3.05
N LYS A 72 -5.99 4.69 2.29
CA LYS A 72 -7.46 4.63 2.40
C LYS A 72 -8.01 3.22 2.15
N ASN A 73 -7.49 2.56 1.11
CA ASN A 73 -7.92 1.21 0.72
C ASN A 73 -7.49 0.14 1.75
N GLN A 74 -6.52 0.47 2.59
CA GLN A 74 -6.03 -0.38 3.70
C GLN A 74 -6.75 -0.06 5.03
N GLY A 75 -7.71 0.87 5.00
CA GLY A 75 -8.50 1.26 6.17
C GLY A 75 -7.74 2.12 7.18
N GLN A 76 -6.71 2.84 6.73
CA GLN A 76 -5.94 3.73 7.59
C GLN A 76 -6.45 5.17 7.50
N LYS A 77 -6.16 5.94 8.53
CA LYS A 77 -6.34 7.39 8.59
C LYS A 77 -4.96 8.03 8.72
N ILE A 78 -4.48 8.66 7.64
CA ILE A 78 -3.08 9.12 7.57
C ILE A 78 -2.79 10.25 8.56
N SER A 79 -3.78 11.08 8.91
CA SER A 79 -3.66 12.14 9.89
C SER A 79 -3.32 11.65 11.31
N ASP A 80 -3.51 10.36 11.62
CA ASP A 80 -3.08 9.76 12.88
C ASP A 80 -1.55 9.56 12.94
N PHE A 81 -0.86 9.76 11.80
CA PHE A 81 0.58 9.56 11.62
C PHE A 81 1.25 10.79 10.99
N PRO A 82 1.38 11.94 11.69
CA PRO A 82 1.74 13.22 11.09
C PRO A 82 3.12 13.25 10.42
N TYR A 83 4.09 12.49 10.91
CA TYR A 83 5.43 12.42 10.30
C TYR A 83 5.41 11.54 9.04
N LEU A 84 4.61 10.47 9.04
CA LEU A 84 4.38 9.63 7.89
C LEU A 84 3.63 10.39 6.78
N GLU A 85 2.64 11.20 7.14
CA GLU A 85 1.89 12.04 6.20
C GLU A 85 2.82 13.04 5.49
N LYS A 86 3.63 13.78 6.24
CA LYS A 86 4.63 14.71 5.69
C LYS A 86 5.62 14.00 4.75
N TRP A 87 6.10 12.82 5.15
CA TRP A 87 6.99 12.01 4.33
C TRP A 87 6.28 11.53 3.04
N LEU A 88 5.03 11.10 3.13
CA LEU A 88 4.25 10.63 1.98
C LEU A 88 4.10 11.73 0.92
N GLU A 89 3.83 12.97 1.36
CA GLU A 89 3.76 14.15 0.49
C GLU A 89 5.12 14.50 -0.09
N LYS A 90 6.15 14.55 0.76
CA LYS A 90 7.53 14.88 0.35
C LYS A 90 8.05 13.94 -0.73
N VAL A 91 7.94 12.63 -0.53
CA VAL A 91 8.36 11.63 -1.51
C VAL A 91 7.49 11.71 -2.76
N GLY A 92 6.17 11.85 -2.61
CA GLY A 92 5.22 12.00 -3.72
C GLY A 92 5.44 13.22 -4.58
N ASN A 93 6.02 14.31 -4.02
CA ASN A 93 6.32 15.53 -4.74
C ASN A 93 7.62 15.49 -5.55
N ARG A 94 8.43 14.44 -5.41
CA ARG A 94 9.65 14.27 -6.22
C ARG A 94 9.29 14.11 -7.71
N PRO A 95 9.98 14.81 -8.63
CA PRO A 95 9.65 14.76 -10.07
C PRO A 95 9.66 13.32 -10.63
N ALA A 96 10.65 12.51 -10.26
CA ALA A 96 10.75 11.13 -10.71
C ALA A 96 9.58 10.26 -10.21
N VAL A 97 9.11 10.48 -8.96
CA VAL A 97 7.96 9.76 -8.39
C VAL A 97 6.67 10.16 -9.09
N LYS A 98 6.47 11.46 -9.34
CA LYS A 98 5.32 11.97 -10.12
C LYS A 98 5.30 11.36 -11.52
N LYS A 99 6.43 11.38 -12.22
CA LYS A 99 6.55 10.81 -13.58
C LYS A 99 6.25 9.31 -13.59
N GLY A 100 6.87 8.55 -12.70
CA GLY A 100 6.65 7.09 -12.62
C GLY A 100 5.21 6.73 -12.22
N PHE A 101 4.61 7.49 -11.31
CA PHE A 101 3.22 7.27 -10.90
C PHE A 101 2.22 7.61 -12.03
N ALA A 102 2.46 8.69 -12.79
CA ALA A 102 1.66 9.06 -13.96
C ALA A 102 1.69 7.96 -15.02
N LEU A 103 2.89 7.47 -15.40
CA LEU A 103 3.04 6.37 -16.33
C LEU A 103 2.29 5.10 -15.88
N GLY A 104 2.41 4.71 -14.62
CA GLY A 104 1.67 3.58 -14.06
C GLY A 104 0.16 3.77 -14.11
N LYS A 105 -0.32 5.00 -13.98
CA LYS A 105 -1.75 5.34 -14.11
C LYS A 105 -2.23 5.23 -15.55
N GLU A 106 -1.45 5.68 -16.52
CA GLU A 106 -1.76 5.56 -17.96
C GLU A 106 -1.80 4.09 -18.42
N LEU A 107 -0.85 3.27 -17.95
CA LEU A 107 -0.80 1.84 -18.28
C LEU A 107 -1.94 1.05 -17.63
N ARG A 108 -2.49 1.53 -16.54
CA ARG A 108 -3.61 0.89 -15.84
C ARG A 108 -4.93 1.33 -16.45
N LYS A 109 -5.30 0.75 -17.57
CA LYS A 109 -6.57 1.00 -18.27
C LYS A 109 -7.81 0.54 -17.49
N GLN A 110 -7.63 -0.33 -16.47
CA GLN A 110 -8.73 -0.94 -15.75
C GLN A 110 -8.37 -1.23 -14.30
N SER A 111 -9.28 -0.93 -13.38
CA SER A 111 -9.14 -1.29 -11.97
C SER A 111 -9.67 -2.71 -11.72
N LEU A 112 -8.96 -3.48 -10.88
CA LEU A 112 -9.49 -4.76 -10.38
C LEU A 112 -10.75 -4.59 -9.51
N ALA A 113 -11.01 -3.38 -9.02
CA ALA A 113 -12.24 -3.06 -8.27
C ALA A 113 -13.47 -2.91 -9.17
N ASP A 114 -13.29 -2.74 -10.48
CA ASP A 114 -14.39 -2.58 -11.43
C ASP A 114 -15.22 -3.86 -11.55
N ASN A 115 -16.50 -3.71 -11.89
CA ASN A 115 -17.41 -4.82 -12.13
C ASN A 115 -17.49 -5.25 -13.60
N THR A 116 -16.55 -4.81 -14.44
CA THR A 116 -16.49 -5.19 -15.84
C THR A 116 -16.16 -6.67 -16.03
N LYS A 117 -16.48 -7.23 -17.20
CA LYS A 117 -16.21 -8.64 -17.55
C LYS A 117 -14.71 -8.94 -17.52
N GLU A 118 -13.89 -8.00 -17.99
CA GLU A 118 -12.44 -8.08 -18.02
C GLU A 118 -11.84 -8.03 -16.62
N ALA A 119 -12.35 -7.16 -15.72
CA ALA A 119 -11.91 -7.11 -14.33
C ALA A 119 -12.25 -8.41 -13.57
N LYS A 120 -13.42 -9.00 -13.82
CA LYS A 120 -13.80 -10.31 -13.27
C LYS A 120 -12.86 -11.41 -13.75
N LYS A 121 -12.51 -11.43 -15.06
CA LYS A 121 -11.55 -12.38 -15.63
C LYS A 121 -10.15 -12.20 -15.02
N ALA A 122 -9.68 -10.95 -14.89
CA ALA A 122 -8.39 -10.65 -14.27
C ALA A 122 -8.34 -11.08 -12.79
N LYS A 123 -9.41 -10.84 -12.01
CA LYS A 123 -9.54 -11.35 -10.63
C LYS A 123 -9.49 -12.88 -10.58
N SER A 124 -10.21 -13.57 -11.46
CA SER A 124 -10.22 -15.03 -11.51
C SER A 124 -8.82 -15.60 -11.76
N ILE A 125 -8.05 -14.98 -12.66
CA ILE A 125 -6.67 -15.40 -12.93
C ILE A 125 -5.79 -15.09 -11.71
N LEU A 126 -5.84 -13.87 -11.19
CA LEU A 126 -4.94 -13.40 -10.13
C LEU A 126 -5.13 -14.14 -8.80
N PHE A 127 -6.38 -14.42 -8.41
CA PHE A 127 -6.69 -14.98 -7.09
C PHE A 127 -6.89 -16.49 -7.05
N ASN A 128 -6.90 -17.17 -8.22
CA ASN A 128 -7.01 -18.63 -8.32
C ASN A 128 -5.73 -19.29 -8.84
N GLN A 129 -4.60 -18.61 -8.77
CA GLN A 129 -3.32 -19.19 -9.18
C GLN A 129 -2.91 -20.32 -8.24
N ARG A 130 -2.57 -21.47 -8.80
CA ARG A 130 -2.02 -22.62 -8.07
C ARG A 130 -0.80 -23.14 -8.83
N ALA A 131 0.16 -23.70 -8.08
CA ALA A 131 1.21 -24.51 -8.71
C ALA A 131 0.57 -25.71 -9.39
N ARG A 132 0.97 -25.98 -10.61
CA ARG A 132 0.55 -27.18 -11.40
C ARG A 132 1.63 -28.21 -11.35
#